data_680dcc7d2479cdeb98c677f487d56f1f
#
_entry.id   680dcc7d2479cdeb98c677f487d56f1f
#
_cell.length_a   1.000
_cell.length_b   1.000
_cell.length_c   1.000
_cell.angle_alpha   90.00
_cell.angle_beta   90.00
_cell.angle_gamma   90.00
#
_symmetry.space_group_name_H-M   'P 1'
#
loop_
_entity.id
_entity.type
_entity.pdbx_description
1 polymer ?
#
loop_
_entity_poly.entity_id
_entity_poly.type
_entity_poly.pdbx_seq_one_letter_code
_entity_poly.pdbx_strand_id
1 'polypeptide(L)'
;MNPMGIFGGTFDPIHYAHLRTAFELQQALRLKEIRFLPAGNPPHRDQPIADAHLRLQMVQLATAGQAGFTVDDREVRKAGPSYSVDTLSELRHEYPDRSLCLIVGMDAFLSLPKWHQWRELLQLAHLVVAHRPGWRAPGMGPLGELLVDRGTGRIGDLHETRAGCIYIHAVTQLEISSTEVRQLIGMGRDPRFLMPDAVRKLILDTNCYSKTRTT
;
A
#
# COMPACT_ATOMS: atom_id res chain seq x y z
N MET A 1 16.63 9.96 12.08
CA MET A 1 15.85 8.74 12.38
C MET A 1 16.01 7.71 11.27
N ASN A 2 15.57 6.46 11.48
CA ASN A 2 15.54 5.42 10.43
C ASN A 2 14.07 5.23 9.99
N PRO A 3 13.59 5.94 8.95
CA PRO A 3 12.18 5.89 8.60
C PRO A 3 11.75 4.50 8.14
N MET A 4 10.49 4.15 8.47
CA MET A 4 9.82 2.93 8.05
C MET A 4 8.66 3.29 7.12
N GLY A 5 8.68 2.76 5.91
CA GLY A 5 7.54 2.81 5.01
C GLY A 5 6.46 1.80 5.43
N ILE A 6 5.21 2.22 5.44
CA ILE A 6 4.04 1.41 5.73
C ILE A 6 3.21 1.38 4.47
N PHE A 7 3.17 0.23 3.81
CA PHE A 7 2.48 0.08 2.53
C PHE A 7 1.28 -0.85 2.69
N GLY A 8 0.16 -0.24 3.05
CA GLY A 8 -1.12 -0.92 3.18
C GLY A 8 -1.80 -1.14 1.82
N GLY A 9 -2.53 -2.24 1.70
CA GLY A 9 -3.29 -2.51 0.50
C GLY A 9 -4.13 -3.78 0.58
N THR A 10 -5.13 -3.87 -0.29
CA THR A 10 -5.93 -5.09 -0.40
C THR A 10 -5.10 -6.24 -0.99
N PHE A 11 -4.22 -5.94 -1.96
CA PHE A 11 -3.34 -6.91 -2.65
C PHE A 11 -4.10 -8.14 -3.17
N ASP A 12 -5.09 -7.92 -4.01
CA ASP A 12 -6.02 -8.94 -4.52
C ASP A 12 -5.93 -9.11 -6.06
N PRO A 13 -4.79 -9.61 -6.61
CA PRO A 13 -3.52 -9.95 -5.97
C PRO A 13 -2.50 -8.81 -5.92
N ILE A 14 -1.39 -9.02 -5.21
CA ILE A 14 -0.18 -8.22 -5.35
C ILE A 14 0.45 -8.44 -6.73
N HIS A 15 1.06 -7.39 -7.31
CA HIS A 15 1.66 -7.41 -8.65
C HIS A 15 2.86 -6.47 -8.75
N TYR A 16 3.56 -6.51 -9.89
CA TYR A 16 4.81 -5.76 -10.06
C TYR A 16 4.66 -4.24 -9.91
N ALA A 17 3.51 -3.64 -10.19
CA ALA A 17 3.33 -2.21 -9.95
C ALA A 17 3.42 -1.86 -8.45
N HIS A 18 2.87 -2.69 -7.56
CA HIS A 18 3.04 -2.52 -6.12
C HIS A 18 4.50 -2.64 -5.69
N LEU A 19 5.18 -3.71 -6.15
CA LEU A 19 6.56 -3.99 -5.78
C LEU A 19 7.51 -2.91 -6.30
N ARG A 20 7.31 -2.45 -7.53
CA ARG A 20 8.13 -1.41 -8.14
C ARG A 20 7.97 -0.07 -7.40
N THR A 21 6.74 0.32 -7.10
CA THR A 21 6.47 1.52 -6.29
C THR A 21 7.17 1.45 -4.93
N ALA A 22 7.02 0.33 -4.21
CA ALA A 22 7.67 0.15 -2.92
C ALA A 22 9.19 0.23 -3.03
N PHE A 23 9.78 -0.44 -4.00
CA PHE A 23 11.22 -0.47 -4.21
C PHE A 23 11.80 0.91 -4.54
N GLU A 24 11.14 1.66 -5.43
CA GLU A 24 11.57 3.02 -5.76
C GLU A 24 11.51 3.96 -4.56
N LEU A 25 10.41 3.91 -3.81
CA LEU A 25 10.26 4.73 -2.61
C LEU A 25 11.28 4.35 -1.53
N GLN A 26 11.59 3.04 -1.37
CA GLN A 26 12.64 2.61 -0.45
C GLN A 26 13.98 3.27 -0.77
N GLN A 27 14.36 3.27 -2.06
CA GLN A 27 15.62 3.86 -2.51
C GLN A 27 15.60 5.38 -2.47
N ALA A 28 14.59 6.00 -3.09
CA ALA A 28 14.51 7.45 -3.24
C ALA A 28 14.42 8.16 -1.87
N LEU A 29 13.66 7.61 -0.94
CA LEU A 29 13.46 8.20 0.39
C LEU A 29 14.40 7.63 1.44
N ARG A 30 15.32 6.73 1.06
CA ARG A 30 16.26 6.05 1.97
C ARG A 30 15.55 5.40 3.17
N LEU A 31 14.41 4.73 2.88
CA LEU A 31 13.69 4.01 3.92
C LEU A 31 14.46 2.74 4.28
N LYS A 32 14.69 2.53 5.57
CA LYS A 32 15.40 1.33 6.03
C LYS A 32 14.58 0.06 5.79
N GLU A 33 13.27 0.21 5.83
CA GLU A 33 12.31 -0.89 5.75
C GLU A 33 11.03 -0.41 5.07
N ILE A 34 10.43 -1.26 4.25
CA ILE A 34 9.04 -1.13 3.83
C ILE A 34 8.27 -2.33 4.36
N ARG A 35 7.26 -2.04 5.15
CA ARG A 35 6.36 -3.01 5.75
C ARG A 35 5.07 -3.07 4.96
N PHE A 36 4.84 -4.21 4.31
CA PHE A 36 3.61 -4.49 3.60
C PHE A 36 2.54 -4.94 4.61
N LEU A 37 1.37 -4.33 4.54
CA LEU A 37 0.22 -4.65 5.39
C LEU A 37 -0.96 -5.06 4.52
N PRO A 38 -1.17 -6.35 4.27
CA PRO A 38 -2.39 -6.83 3.63
C PRO A 38 -3.60 -6.52 4.52
N ALA A 39 -4.57 -5.79 3.96
CA ALA A 39 -5.80 -5.47 4.67
C ALA A 39 -6.59 -6.75 4.98
N GLY A 40 -7.03 -6.92 6.22
CA GLY A 40 -7.88 -8.04 6.63
C GLY A 40 -9.27 -7.89 6.01
N ASN A 41 -9.98 -6.85 6.42
CA ASN A 41 -11.33 -6.51 5.96
C ASN A 41 -11.38 -5.01 5.57
N PRO A 42 -11.07 -4.64 4.31
CA PRO A 42 -11.02 -3.26 3.86
C PRO A 42 -12.42 -2.64 3.78
N PRO A 43 -12.75 -1.60 4.58
CA PRO A 43 -14.12 -1.07 4.67
C PRO A 43 -14.57 -0.23 3.47
N HIS A 44 -13.62 0.26 2.65
CA HIS A 44 -13.90 1.19 1.54
C HIS A 44 -13.83 0.54 0.17
N ARG A 45 -13.80 -0.79 0.10
CA ARG A 45 -13.74 -1.54 -1.17
C ARG A 45 -14.75 -2.67 -1.15
N ASP A 46 -15.11 -3.12 -2.35
CA ASP A 46 -15.85 -4.37 -2.50
C ASP A 46 -15.10 -5.51 -1.83
N GLN A 47 -15.82 -6.53 -1.38
CA GLN A 47 -15.22 -7.71 -0.78
C GLN A 47 -14.16 -8.30 -1.71
N PRO A 48 -12.91 -8.49 -1.22
CA PRO A 48 -11.87 -9.13 -2.00
C PRO A 48 -12.29 -10.52 -2.45
N ILE A 49 -11.84 -10.94 -3.64
CA ILE A 49 -12.14 -12.30 -4.14
C ILE A 49 -11.30 -13.34 -3.39
N ALA A 50 -10.02 -13.04 -3.19
CA ALA A 50 -9.17 -13.88 -2.35
C ALA A 50 -9.39 -13.54 -0.87
N ASP A 51 -9.51 -14.56 -0.03
CA ASP A 51 -9.56 -14.36 1.41
C ASP A 51 -8.27 -13.69 1.95
N ALA A 52 -8.34 -13.18 3.18
CA ALA A 52 -7.25 -12.41 3.76
C ALA A 52 -5.96 -13.23 3.93
N HIS A 53 -6.06 -14.52 4.26
CA HIS A 53 -4.91 -15.39 4.45
C HIS A 53 -4.22 -15.70 3.11
N LEU A 54 -4.98 -15.95 2.06
CA LEU A 54 -4.42 -16.17 0.73
C LEU A 54 -3.72 -14.92 0.19
N ARG A 55 -4.30 -13.72 0.42
CA ARG A 55 -3.66 -12.45 0.07
C ARG A 55 -2.38 -12.20 0.85
N LEU A 56 -2.36 -12.53 2.14
CA LEU A 56 -1.14 -12.50 2.97
C LEU A 56 -0.06 -13.42 2.39
N GLN A 57 -0.39 -14.67 2.03
CA GLN A 57 0.56 -15.60 1.41
C GLN A 57 1.12 -15.05 0.09
N MET A 58 0.27 -14.45 -0.76
CA MET A 58 0.71 -13.81 -1.99
C MET A 58 1.73 -12.69 -1.72
N VAL A 59 1.50 -11.85 -0.71
CA VAL A 59 2.42 -10.77 -0.33
C VAL A 59 3.72 -11.32 0.22
N GLN A 60 3.68 -12.35 1.06
CA GLN A 60 4.88 -13.01 1.58
C GLN A 60 5.74 -13.59 0.46
N LEU A 61 5.13 -14.28 -0.50
CA LEU A 61 5.83 -14.82 -1.67
C LEU A 61 6.41 -13.71 -2.56
N ALA A 62 5.67 -12.61 -2.74
CA ALA A 62 6.08 -11.51 -3.59
C ALA A 62 7.27 -10.72 -3.03
N THR A 63 7.40 -10.65 -1.71
CA THR A 63 8.44 -9.86 -1.02
C THR A 63 9.63 -10.70 -0.56
N ALA A 64 9.53 -12.03 -0.70
CA ALA A 64 10.57 -12.94 -0.27
C ALA A 64 11.93 -12.64 -0.94
N GLY A 65 12.98 -12.57 -0.14
CA GLY A 65 14.35 -12.33 -0.61
C GLY A 65 14.69 -10.87 -0.94
N GLN A 66 13.71 -9.94 -0.92
CA GLN A 66 13.99 -8.52 -1.10
C GLN A 66 14.42 -7.89 0.22
N ALA A 67 15.67 -7.42 0.27
CA ALA A 67 16.21 -6.76 1.46
C ALA A 67 15.40 -5.50 1.82
N GLY A 68 15.03 -5.38 3.09
CA GLY A 68 14.26 -4.26 3.62
C GLY A 68 12.76 -4.32 3.33
N PHE A 69 12.25 -5.39 2.71
CA PHE A 69 10.82 -5.65 2.65
C PHE A 69 10.42 -6.62 3.76
N THR A 70 9.39 -6.28 4.49
CA THR A 70 8.80 -7.11 5.54
C THR A 70 7.29 -7.18 5.37
N VAL A 71 6.66 -8.18 5.94
CA VAL A 71 5.20 -8.34 5.89
C VAL A 71 4.68 -8.36 7.32
N ASP A 72 3.62 -7.58 7.55
CA ASP A 72 2.93 -7.49 8.83
C ASP A 72 1.50 -7.99 8.65
N ASP A 73 1.14 -9.01 9.37
CA ASP A 73 -0.14 -9.71 9.27
C ASP A 73 -1.20 -9.22 10.27
N ARG A 74 -0.91 -8.13 11.02
CA ARG A 74 -1.78 -7.63 12.11
C ARG A 74 -3.24 -7.40 11.69
N GLU A 75 -3.47 -6.84 10.50
CA GLU A 75 -4.83 -6.59 10.01
C GLU A 75 -5.54 -7.90 9.60
N VAL A 76 -4.79 -8.89 9.10
CA VAL A 76 -5.34 -10.21 8.76
C VAL A 76 -5.76 -10.99 10.01
N ARG A 77 -5.03 -10.83 11.12
CA ARG A 77 -5.34 -11.48 12.41
C ARG A 77 -6.48 -10.81 13.17
N LYS A 78 -6.80 -9.56 12.85
CA LYS A 78 -7.86 -8.82 13.54
C LYS A 78 -9.25 -9.19 13.01
N ALA A 79 -10.21 -9.28 13.91
CA ALA A 79 -11.62 -9.24 13.56
C ALA A 79 -12.07 -7.79 13.33
N GLY A 80 -12.99 -7.57 12.37
CA GLY A 80 -13.56 -6.27 12.09
C GLY A 80 -12.86 -5.52 10.95
N PRO A 81 -13.23 -4.25 10.71
CA PRO A 81 -12.71 -3.46 9.61
C PRO A 81 -11.24 -3.06 9.83
N SER A 82 -10.48 -3.02 8.74
CA SER A 82 -9.08 -2.57 8.73
C SER A 82 -9.02 -1.05 8.51
N TYR A 83 -8.91 -0.28 9.57
CA TYR A 83 -8.71 1.17 9.48
C TYR A 83 -7.23 1.53 9.63
N SER A 84 -6.73 2.36 8.73
CA SER A 84 -5.33 2.80 8.73
C SER A 84 -4.95 3.55 10.02
N VAL A 85 -5.88 4.29 10.62
CA VAL A 85 -5.63 5.01 11.88
C VAL A 85 -5.36 4.05 13.02
N ASP A 86 -6.10 2.95 13.13
CA ASP A 86 -5.90 1.95 14.19
C ASP A 86 -4.54 1.27 14.04
N THR A 87 -4.22 0.85 12.81
CA THR A 87 -2.95 0.22 12.47
C THR A 87 -1.76 1.14 12.75
N LEU A 88 -1.86 2.42 12.39
CA LEU A 88 -0.81 3.40 12.68
C LEU A 88 -0.70 3.71 14.18
N SER A 89 -1.81 3.71 14.92
CA SER A 89 -1.80 3.90 16.38
C SER A 89 -1.04 2.77 17.08
N GLU A 90 -1.26 1.52 16.67
CA GLU A 90 -0.51 0.38 17.18
C GLU A 90 0.97 0.47 16.83
N LEU A 91 1.29 0.75 15.55
CA LEU A 91 2.68 0.94 15.12
C LEU A 91 3.36 2.09 15.86
N ARG A 92 2.65 3.18 16.13
CA ARG A 92 3.17 4.30 16.89
C ARG A 92 3.45 3.93 18.34
N HIS A 93 2.62 3.09 18.94
CA HIS A 93 2.86 2.56 20.28
C HIS A 93 4.09 1.64 20.32
N GLU A 94 4.26 0.78 19.32
CA GLU A 94 5.41 -0.12 19.20
C GLU A 94 6.73 0.63 18.89
N TYR A 95 6.64 1.73 18.14
CA TYR A 95 7.78 2.53 17.67
C TYR A 95 7.60 4.02 17.99
N PRO A 96 7.62 4.43 19.28
CA PRO A 96 7.25 5.78 19.71
C PRO A 96 8.08 6.89 19.07
N ASP A 97 9.37 6.64 18.82
CA ASP A 97 10.31 7.64 18.32
C ASP A 97 10.72 7.42 16.85
N ARG A 98 10.23 6.35 16.21
CA ARG A 98 10.58 6.06 14.82
C ARG A 98 9.75 6.92 13.87
N SER A 99 10.38 7.45 12.81
CA SER A 99 9.63 8.05 11.70
C SER A 99 8.84 6.97 10.97
N LEU A 100 7.52 7.15 10.90
CA LEU A 100 6.59 6.29 10.16
C LEU A 100 6.13 7.03 8.91
N CYS A 101 6.14 6.36 7.76
CA CYS A 101 5.75 6.89 6.47
C CYS A 101 4.64 6.03 5.87
N LEU A 102 3.38 6.46 5.97
CA LEU A 102 2.26 5.79 5.30
C LEU A 102 2.35 6.06 3.79
N ILE A 103 2.54 5.00 3.02
CA ILE A 103 2.65 5.06 1.56
C ILE A 103 1.26 4.83 0.96
N VAL A 104 0.82 5.79 0.15
CA VAL A 104 -0.47 5.74 -0.55
C VAL A 104 -0.29 6.14 -2.02
N GLY A 105 -1.08 5.55 -2.91
CA GLY A 105 -1.20 6.06 -4.28
C GLY A 105 -2.01 7.35 -4.33
N MET A 106 -1.92 8.09 -5.42
CA MET A 106 -2.66 9.35 -5.61
C MET A 106 -4.18 9.16 -5.48
N ASP A 107 -4.74 8.09 -6.03
CA ASP A 107 -6.19 7.82 -5.93
C ASP A 107 -6.63 7.64 -4.47
N ALA A 108 -5.83 6.96 -3.67
CA ALA A 108 -6.06 6.78 -2.24
C ALA A 108 -5.93 8.12 -1.49
N PHE A 109 -4.91 8.94 -1.84
CA PHE A 109 -4.74 10.28 -1.28
C PHE A 109 -5.94 11.18 -1.60
N LEU A 110 -6.44 11.19 -2.84
CA LEU A 110 -7.62 11.97 -3.22
C LEU A 110 -8.88 11.52 -2.50
N SER A 111 -8.98 10.27 -2.12
CA SER A 111 -10.09 9.73 -1.33
C SER A 111 -9.89 9.84 0.19
N LEU A 112 -8.74 10.33 0.65
CA LEU A 112 -8.36 10.39 2.07
C LEU A 112 -9.42 11.05 2.98
N PRO A 113 -10.12 12.13 2.56
CA PRO A 113 -11.15 12.74 3.40
C PRO A 113 -12.35 11.82 3.73
N LYS A 114 -12.47 10.69 3.03
CA LYS A 114 -13.50 9.67 3.29
C LYS A 114 -13.03 8.58 4.26
N TRP A 115 -11.74 8.58 4.63
CA TRP A 115 -11.18 7.57 5.51
C TRP A 115 -11.57 7.86 6.96
N HIS A 116 -11.73 6.79 7.72
CA HIS A 116 -12.03 6.90 9.15
C HIS A 116 -10.93 7.68 9.86
N GLN A 117 -11.31 8.75 10.58
CA GLN A 117 -10.40 9.62 11.34
C GLN A 117 -9.16 10.09 10.55
N TRP A 118 -9.33 10.39 9.26
CA TRP A 118 -8.23 10.68 8.34
C TRP A 118 -7.29 11.82 8.79
N ARG A 119 -7.80 12.80 9.56
CA ARG A 119 -6.98 13.92 10.07
C ARG A 119 -5.97 13.47 11.11
N GLU A 120 -6.21 12.37 11.81
CA GLU A 120 -5.31 11.84 12.83
C GLU A 120 -4.10 11.12 12.22
N LEU A 121 -4.18 10.69 10.98
CA LEU A 121 -3.09 9.98 10.30
C LEU A 121 -1.77 10.76 10.33
N LEU A 122 -1.82 12.10 10.14
CA LEU A 122 -0.64 12.95 10.18
C LEU A 122 -0.05 13.17 11.58
N GLN A 123 -0.80 12.87 12.64
CA GLN A 123 -0.25 12.85 14.00
C GLN A 123 0.55 11.57 14.26
N LEU A 124 0.25 10.50 13.53
CA LEU A 124 0.81 9.17 13.71
C LEU A 124 1.96 8.87 12.72
N ALA A 125 1.87 9.38 11.49
CA ALA A 125 2.84 9.12 10.42
C ALA A 125 2.97 10.32 9.47
N HIS A 126 4.01 10.33 8.66
CA HIS A 126 4.06 11.09 7.43
C HIS A 126 3.18 10.43 6.36
N LEU A 127 2.68 11.20 5.42
CA LEU A 127 2.07 10.67 4.19
C LEU A 127 3.07 10.75 3.04
N VAL A 128 3.37 9.62 2.44
CA VAL A 128 4.16 9.53 1.20
C VAL A 128 3.20 9.16 0.07
N VAL A 129 2.98 10.13 -0.82
CA VAL A 129 2.04 9.98 -1.93
C VAL A 129 2.81 9.61 -3.19
N ALA A 130 2.65 8.37 -3.64
CA ALA A 130 3.18 7.91 -4.91
C ALA A 130 2.25 8.35 -6.05
N HIS A 131 2.79 9.04 -7.04
CA HIS A 131 1.99 9.49 -8.17
C HIS A 131 2.63 9.16 -9.52
N ARG A 132 1.81 9.23 -10.56
CA ARG A 132 2.26 9.09 -11.94
C ARG A 132 2.82 10.42 -12.43
N PRO A 133 3.84 10.46 -13.30
CA PRO A 133 4.27 11.68 -13.95
C PRO A 133 3.08 12.40 -14.63
N GLY A 134 3.03 13.73 -14.49
CA GLY A 134 1.95 14.55 -15.07
C GLY A 134 0.72 14.77 -14.17
N TRP A 135 0.60 14.11 -13.03
CA TRP A 135 -0.45 14.40 -12.05
C TRP A 135 -0.21 15.76 -11.38
N ARG A 136 -1.29 16.50 -11.14
CA ARG A 136 -1.25 17.73 -10.34
C ARG A 136 -1.87 17.48 -8.99
N ALA A 137 -1.18 17.93 -7.94
CA ALA A 137 -1.72 17.91 -6.59
C ALA A 137 -2.98 18.80 -6.50
N PRO A 138 -3.98 18.45 -5.67
CA PRO A 138 -5.15 19.30 -5.48
C PRO A 138 -4.73 20.65 -4.90
N GLY A 139 -5.15 21.74 -5.57
CA GLY A 139 -4.85 23.12 -5.16
C GLY A 139 -5.92 23.74 -4.27
N MET A 140 -7.07 23.09 -4.07
CA MET A 140 -8.21 23.61 -3.30
C MET A 140 -8.87 22.50 -2.47
N GLY A 141 -9.74 22.93 -1.54
CA GLY A 141 -10.45 22.05 -0.63
C GLY A 141 -9.57 21.47 0.48
N PRO A 142 -10.11 20.55 1.31
CA PRO A 142 -9.42 20.07 2.51
C PRO A 142 -8.02 19.48 2.27
N LEU A 143 -7.80 18.86 1.10
CA LEU A 143 -6.48 18.33 0.73
C LEU A 143 -5.53 19.41 0.22
N GLY A 144 -6.05 20.41 -0.50
CA GLY A 144 -5.24 21.55 -0.91
C GLY A 144 -4.73 22.36 0.29
N GLU A 145 -5.60 22.67 1.25
CA GLU A 145 -5.25 23.31 2.53
C GLU A 145 -4.22 22.49 3.30
N LEU A 146 -4.43 21.18 3.38
CA LEU A 146 -3.52 20.28 4.07
C LEU A 146 -2.14 20.23 3.42
N LEU A 147 -2.06 20.27 2.08
CA LEU A 147 -0.81 20.33 1.34
C LEU A 147 -0.07 21.66 1.55
N VAL A 148 -0.77 22.77 1.66
CA VAL A 148 -0.16 24.07 1.99
C VAL A 148 0.44 24.03 3.40
N ASP A 149 -0.26 23.43 4.36
CA ASP A 149 0.17 23.39 5.77
C ASP A 149 1.25 22.33 6.05
N ARG A 150 1.19 21.18 5.41
CA ARG A 150 2.01 19.97 5.73
C ARG A 150 2.86 19.46 4.59
N GLY A 151 2.72 20.01 3.39
CA GLY A 151 3.50 19.59 2.22
C GLY A 151 4.97 19.92 2.37
N THR A 152 5.84 19.02 1.96
CA THR A 152 7.30 19.25 1.92
C THR A 152 7.90 18.70 0.63
N GLY A 153 8.93 19.39 0.13
CA GLY A 153 9.80 18.91 -0.94
C GLY A 153 11.14 18.34 -0.42
N ARG A 154 11.36 18.33 0.90
CA ARG A 154 12.63 17.92 1.52
C ARG A 154 12.50 16.51 2.11
N ILE A 155 13.29 15.57 1.58
CA ILE A 155 13.37 14.19 2.13
C ILE A 155 13.85 14.21 3.60
N GLY A 156 14.70 15.17 3.95
CA GLY A 156 15.21 15.35 5.32
C GLY A 156 14.10 15.41 6.36
N ASP A 157 13.00 16.08 6.06
CA ASP A 157 11.87 16.26 6.99
C ASP A 157 11.26 14.92 7.42
N LEU A 158 11.27 13.91 6.51
CA LEU A 158 10.85 12.55 6.83
C LEU A 158 11.81 11.81 7.76
N HIS A 159 13.06 12.29 7.90
CA HIS A 159 14.10 11.70 8.75
C HIS A 159 14.31 12.47 10.06
N GLU A 160 13.90 13.74 10.11
CA GLU A 160 14.11 14.63 11.25
C GLU A 160 12.95 14.59 12.23
N THR A 161 11.74 14.33 11.73
CA THR A 161 10.51 14.25 12.54
C THR A 161 9.87 12.87 12.44
N ARG A 162 9.04 12.54 13.43
CA ARG A 162 8.42 11.20 13.49
C ARG A 162 7.14 11.06 12.66
N ALA A 163 6.47 12.19 12.35
CA ALA A 163 5.17 12.25 11.66
C ALA A 163 4.88 13.68 11.18
N GLY A 164 3.80 13.88 10.40
CA GLY A 164 3.18 15.18 10.17
C GLY A 164 3.45 15.82 8.82
N CYS A 165 4.38 15.32 8.01
CA CYS A 165 4.66 15.85 6.67
C CYS A 165 3.92 15.08 5.57
N ILE A 166 3.65 15.75 4.46
CA ILE A 166 3.16 15.13 3.22
C ILE A 166 4.23 15.30 2.16
N TYR A 167 4.77 14.19 1.67
CA TYR A 167 5.77 14.15 0.62
C TYR A 167 5.18 13.47 -0.62
N ILE A 168 5.17 14.20 -1.74
CA ILE A 168 4.66 13.67 -3.02
C ILE A 168 5.85 13.27 -3.89
N HIS A 169 5.86 12.02 -4.37
CA HIS A 169 6.95 11.48 -5.16
C HIS A 169 6.46 10.82 -6.46
N ALA A 170 7.08 11.20 -7.57
CA ALA A 170 6.82 10.56 -8.85
C ALA A 170 7.53 9.20 -8.90
N VAL A 171 6.80 8.15 -9.24
CA VAL A 171 7.33 6.78 -9.38
C VAL A 171 7.13 6.28 -10.80
N THR A 172 7.96 5.30 -11.20
CA THR A 172 7.77 4.59 -12.47
C THR A 172 6.38 3.95 -12.49
N GLN A 173 5.63 4.31 -13.50
CA GLN A 173 4.30 3.73 -13.67
C GLN A 173 4.38 2.44 -14.45
N LEU A 174 3.91 1.37 -13.82
CA LEU A 174 3.53 0.14 -14.52
C LEU A 174 2.00 0.12 -14.61
N GLU A 175 1.48 0.07 -15.81
CA GLU A 175 0.03 -0.04 -16.06
C GLU A 175 -0.45 -1.47 -15.79
N ILE A 176 -0.39 -1.86 -14.53
CA ILE A 176 -0.85 -3.16 -14.03
C ILE A 176 -1.82 -2.88 -12.89
N SER A 177 -3.02 -3.44 -12.97
CA SER A 177 -3.98 -3.39 -11.87
C SER A 177 -4.42 -4.79 -11.44
N SER A 178 -4.74 -4.93 -10.15
CA SER A 178 -5.29 -6.19 -9.63
C SER A 178 -6.58 -6.59 -10.36
N THR A 179 -7.40 -5.64 -10.76
CA THR A 179 -8.65 -5.88 -11.51
C THR A 179 -8.39 -6.49 -12.87
N GLU A 180 -7.45 -5.93 -13.64
CA GLU A 180 -7.05 -6.49 -14.94
C GLU A 180 -6.46 -7.89 -14.80
N VAL A 181 -5.61 -8.11 -13.79
CA VAL A 181 -5.06 -9.43 -13.50
C VAL A 181 -6.17 -10.45 -13.24
N ARG A 182 -7.14 -10.12 -12.40
CA ARG A 182 -8.29 -11.00 -12.13
C ARG A 182 -9.14 -11.25 -13.37
N GLN A 183 -9.35 -10.24 -14.21
CA GLN A 183 -10.07 -10.39 -15.47
C GLN A 183 -9.35 -11.33 -16.44
N LEU A 184 -8.03 -11.19 -16.60
CA LEU A 184 -7.23 -12.09 -17.43
C LEU A 184 -7.39 -13.55 -16.99
N ILE A 185 -7.23 -13.81 -15.69
CA ILE A 185 -7.37 -15.17 -15.14
C ILE A 185 -8.80 -15.69 -15.33
N GLY A 186 -9.81 -14.87 -15.08
CA GLY A 186 -11.22 -15.24 -15.30
C GLY A 186 -11.57 -15.54 -16.77
N MET A 187 -10.74 -15.06 -17.72
CA MET A 187 -10.83 -15.40 -19.16
C MET A 187 -9.97 -16.60 -19.53
N GLY A 188 -9.33 -17.27 -18.57
CA GLY A 188 -8.41 -18.40 -18.83
C GLY A 188 -7.07 -17.95 -19.43
N ARG A 189 -6.71 -16.67 -19.34
CA ARG A 189 -5.43 -16.16 -19.82
C ARG A 189 -4.39 -16.19 -18.71
N ASP A 190 -3.14 -16.46 -19.08
CA ASP A 190 -2.01 -16.51 -18.15
C ASP A 190 -1.56 -15.08 -17.77
N PRO A 191 -1.54 -14.70 -16.48
CA PRO A 191 -1.06 -13.39 -16.01
C PRO A 191 0.47 -13.33 -15.87
N ARG A 192 1.20 -14.19 -16.54
CA ARG A 192 2.67 -14.23 -16.51
C ARG A 192 3.27 -12.86 -16.82
N PHE A 193 4.33 -12.51 -16.09
CA PHE A 193 5.06 -11.24 -16.16
C PHE A 193 4.30 -10.01 -15.61
N LEU A 194 3.11 -10.17 -15.03
CA LEU A 194 2.44 -9.12 -14.30
C LEU A 194 2.72 -9.17 -12.80
N MET A 195 3.17 -10.33 -12.31
CA MET A 195 3.48 -10.60 -10.91
C MET A 195 4.63 -11.59 -10.79
N PRO A 196 5.24 -11.77 -9.59
CA PRO A 196 6.23 -12.82 -9.36
C PRO A 196 5.68 -14.21 -9.64
N ASP A 197 6.52 -15.08 -10.21
CA ASP A 197 6.11 -16.43 -10.59
C ASP A 197 5.58 -17.26 -9.41
N ALA A 198 6.12 -17.05 -8.21
CA ALA A 198 5.63 -17.74 -7.01
C ALA A 198 4.17 -17.34 -6.67
N VAL A 199 3.81 -16.07 -6.84
CA VAL A 199 2.43 -15.58 -6.65
C VAL A 199 1.52 -16.15 -7.74
N ARG A 200 1.97 -16.08 -8.98
CA ARG A 200 1.24 -16.66 -10.11
C ARG A 200 0.96 -18.15 -9.90
N LYS A 201 1.97 -18.91 -9.48
CA LYS A 201 1.83 -20.35 -9.20
C LYS A 201 0.77 -20.59 -8.11
N LEU A 202 0.84 -19.88 -6.99
CA LEU A 202 -0.17 -19.97 -5.92
C LEU A 202 -1.59 -19.71 -6.42
N ILE A 203 -1.78 -18.67 -7.24
CA ILE A 203 -3.09 -18.31 -7.80
C ILE A 203 -3.62 -19.44 -8.71
N LEU A 204 -2.77 -20.01 -9.55
CA LEU A 204 -3.16 -21.11 -10.45
C LEU A 204 -3.47 -22.41 -9.68
N ASP A 205 -2.65 -22.74 -8.68
CA ASP A 205 -2.85 -23.94 -7.84
C ASP A 205 -4.15 -23.85 -7.02
N THR A 206 -4.53 -22.66 -6.57
CA THR A 206 -5.76 -22.44 -5.78
C THR A 206 -7.01 -22.15 -6.62
N ASN A 207 -6.88 -21.90 -7.92
CA ASN A 207 -7.95 -21.46 -8.81
C ASN A 207 -8.72 -20.23 -8.33
N CYS A 208 -8.09 -19.39 -7.50
CA CYS A 208 -8.74 -18.32 -6.71
C CYS A 208 -9.55 -17.34 -7.56
N TYR A 209 -9.09 -16.99 -8.77
CA TYR A 209 -9.74 -16.01 -9.65
C TYR A 209 -10.35 -16.64 -10.91
N SER A 210 -10.36 -17.96 -11.00
CA SER A 210 -10.97 -18.67 -12.12
C SER A 210 -12.50 -18.56 -12.01
N LYS A 211 -13.18 -18.27 -13.11
CA LYS A 211 -14.64 -18.40 -13.14
C LYS A 211 -14.96 -19.86 -12.88
N THR A 212 -15.72 -20.16 -11.84
CA THR A 212 -16.33 -21.47 -11.66
C THR A 212 -17.08 -21.79 -12.95
N ARG A 213 -16.63 -22.79 -13.70
CA ARG A 213 -17.43 -23.32 -14.81
C ARG A 213 -18.69 -23.86 -14.17
N THR A 214 -19.79 -23.09 -14.26
CA THR A 214 -21.11 -23.63 -14.02
C THR A 214 -21.33 -24.67 -15.13
N THR A 215 -21.19 -25.94 -14.76
CA THR A 215 -21.62 -27.10 -15.56
C THR A 215 -23.14 -27.11 -15.65
#